data_39a1bdd15846beae4a5bed1edb679ced
#
_entry.id   39a1bdd15846beae4a5bed1edb679ced
#
_cell.length_a   1.000
_cell.length_b   1.000
_cell.length_c   1.000
_cell.angle_alpha   90.00
_cell.angle_beta   90.00
_cell.angle_gamma   90.00
#
_symmetry.space_group_name_H-M   'P 1'
#
loop_
_entity.id
_entity.type
_entity.pdbx_description
1 polymer ?
#
loop_
_entity_poly.entity_id
_entity_poly.type
_entity_poly.pdbx_seq_one_letter_code
_entity_poly.pdbx_strand_id
1 'polypeptide(L)'
;MRAVLTRVKSASVAVDGKTIGQIGQGFLILLGITHEDTEAQAVKLADKLVGLRIFEDEDGKMNRGLETVGGEILVVSQFTLYGNCRKGRRPDFLAAARPEVAIPLYEKFVALCREKGDRKSVV
;
A
#
# COMPACT_ATOMS: atom_id res chain seq x y z
N MET A 1 6.32 1.53 9.85
CA MET A 1 5.43 1.48 8.66
C MET A 1 5.24 0.03 8.25
N ARG A 2 4.03 -0.35 7.96
CA ARG A 2 3.66 -1.70 7.52
C ARG A 2 2.85 -1.61 6.25
N ALA A 3 3.07 -2.58 5.37
CA ALA A 3 2.26 -2.69 4.17
C ALA A 3 1.81 -4.14 3.98
N VAL A 4 0.57 -4.31 3.57
CA VAL A 4 0.08 -5.59 3.06
C VAL A 4 -0.16 -5.39 1.58
N LEU A 5 0.58 -6.16 0.78
CA LEU A 5 0.52 -6.07 -0.67
C LEU A 5 -0.17 -7.31 -1.21
N THR A 6 -1.18 -7.08 -2.03
CA THR A 6 -1.91 -8.15 -2.71
C THR A 6 -1.80 -7.94 -4.21
N ARG A 7 -1.39 -8.98 -4.92
CA ARG A 7 -1.43 -9.00 -6.38
C ARG A 7 -2.89 -9.20 -6.80
N VAL A 8 -3.39 -8.31 -7.65
CA VAL A 8 -4.80 -8.32 -8.05
C VAL A 8 -4.97 -8.25 -9.56
N LYS A 9 -6.06 -8.79 -10.05
CA LYS A 9 -6.51 -8.59 -11.43
C LYS A 9 -7.26 -7.27 -11.58
N SER A 10 -7.91 -6.86 -10.52
CA SER A 10 -8.55 -5.56 -10.38
C SER A 10 -8.81 -5.28 -8.92
N ALA A 11 -8.91 -4.01 -8.57
CA ALA A 11 -9.27 -3.59 -7.24
C ALA A 11 -9.96 -2.23 -7.30
N SER A 12 -10.83 -1.99 -6.34
CA SER A 12 -11.48 -0.68 -6.23
C SER A 12 -11.77 -0.37 -4.77
N VAL A 13 -11.90 0.92 -4.49
CA VAL A 13 -12.30 1.42 -3.17
C VAL A 13 -13.51 2.31 -3.37
N ALA A 14 -14.56 2.06 -2.61
CA ALA A 14 -15.77 2.86 -2.64
C ALA A 14 -16.05 3.45 -1.25
N VAL A 15 -16.52 4.68 -1.23
CA VAL A 15 -16.96 5.37 0.00
C VAL A 15 -18.34 5.94 -0.27
N ASP A 16 -19.28 5.63 0.61
CA ASP A 16 -20.68 6.05 0.48
C ASP A 16 -21.28 5.74 -0.90
N GLY A 17 -20.98 4.57 -1.42
CA GLY A 17 -21.48 4.12 -2.72
C GLY A 17 -20.76 4.67 -3.93
N LYS A 18 -19.77 5.54 -3.74
CA LYS A 18 -18.97 6.10 -4.84
C LYS A 18 -17.60 5.44 -4.90
N THR A 19 -17.21 4.98 -6.07
CA THR A 19 -15.86 4.49 -6.32
C THR A 19 -14.90 5.66 -6.35
N ILE A 20 -13.97 5.70 -5.38
CA ILE A 20 -12.97 6.76 -5.28
C ILE A 20 -11.60 6.35 -5.82
N GLY A 21 -11.41 5.07 -6.07
CA GLY A 21 -10.20 4.54 -6.67
C GLY A 21 -10.47 3.21 -7.33
N GLN A 22 -9.81 2.98 -8.46
CA GLN A 22 -9.97 1.73 -9.20
C GLN A 22 -8.74 1.47 -10.06
N ILE A 23 -8.29 0.21 -10.07
CA ILE A 23 -7.19 -0.25 -10.92
C ILE A 23 -7.56 -1.55 -11.61
N GLY A 24 -6.87 -1.84 -12.72
CA GLY A 24 -6.86 -3.16 -13.32
C GLY A 24 -5.80 -4.04 -12.63
N GLN A 25 -5.05 -4.80 -13.42
CA GLN A 25 -3.99 -5.66 -12.90
C GLN A 25 -2.93 -4.83 -12.17
N GLY A 26 -2.51 -5.31 -11.02
CA GLY A 26 -1.46 -4.63 -10.27
C GLY A 26 -1.43 -5.02 -8.81
N PHE A 27 -1.15 -4.03 -7.97
CA PHE A 27 -1.03 -4.18 -6.52
C PHE A 27 -2.12 -3.41 -5.78
N LEU A 28 -2.77 -4.08 -4.85
CA LEU A 28 -3.50 -3.41 -3.78
C LEU A 28 -2.56 -3.35 -2.58
N ILE A 29 -2.28 -2.15 -2.09
CA ILE A 29 -1.41 -1.94 -0.94
C ILE A 29 -2.21 -1.31 0.19
N LEU A 30 -2.29 -2.03 1.32
CA LEU A 30 -2.80 -1.45 2.57
C LEU A 30 -1.60 -0.93 3.33
N LEU A 31 -1.62 0.34 3.69
CA LEU A 31 -0.49 1.01 4.33
C LEU A 31 -0.85 1.48 5.73
N GLY A 32 -0.07 1.03 6.72
CA GLY A 32 -0.16 1.47 8.10
C GLY A 32 1.09 2.26 8.52
N ILE A 33 0.89 3.29 9.32
CA ILE A 33 1.95 4.18 9.78
C ILE A 33 1.95 4.20 11.30
N THR A 34 3.14 4.12 11.89
CA THR A 34 3.31 4.19 13.34
C THR A 34 3.98 5.50 13.76
N HIS A 35 3.96 5.79 15.06
CA HIS A 35 4.41 7.08 15.61
C HIS A 35 5.84 7.46 15.24
N GLU A 36 6.73 6.47 15.15
CA GLU A 36 8.15 6.69 14.94
C GLU A 36 8.55 6.80 13.46
N ASP A 37 7.61 6.59 12.55
CA ASP A 37 7.90 6.64 11.13
C ASP A 37 8.25 8.04 10.66
N THR A 38 9.18 8.08 9.70
CA THR A 38 9.62 9.29 9.02
C THR A 38 9.58 9.07 7.51
N GLU A 39 9.94 10.09 6.76
CA GLU A 39 10.04 9.97 5.30
C GLU A 39 11.00 8.85 4.86
N ALA A 40 12.03 8.56 5.68
CA ALA A 40 12.99 7.49 5.37
C ALA A 40 12.29 6.13 5.23
N GLN A 41 11.33 5.82 6.11
CA GLN A 41 10.58 4.57 6.00
C GLN A 41 9.69 4.55 4.76
N ALA A 42 9.09 5.69 4.42
CA ALA A 42 8.24 5.80 3.22
C ALA A 42 9.07 5.55 1.96
N VAL A 43 10.25 6.15 1.85
CA VAL A 43 11.17 5.96 0.71
C VAL A 43 11.58 4.51 0.59
N LYS A 44 12.04 3.91 1.69
CA LYS A 44 12.51 2.52 1.70
C LYS A 44 11.40 1.55 1.29
N LEU A 45 10.22 1.73 1.85
CA LEU A 45 9.10 0.84 1.58
C LEU A 45 8.57 1.00 0.14
N ALA A 46 8.44 2.23 -0.34
CA ALA A 46 8.02 2.48 -1.73
C ALA A 46 9.00 1.87 -2.73
N ASP A 47 10.31 2.05 -2.53
CA ASP A 47 11.33 1.43 -3.38
C ASP A 47 11.18 -0.08 -3.43
N LYS A 48 10.99 -0.69 -2.26
CA LYS A 48 10.86 -2.13 -2.16
C LYS A 48 9.62 -2.64 -2.88
N LEU A 49 8.47 -2.03 -2.62
CA LEU A 49 7.19 -2.52 -3.12
C LEU A 49 7.06 -2.34 -4.63
N VAL A 50 7.45 -1.19 -5.16
CA VAL A 50 7.35 -0.93 -6.61
C VAL A 50 8.25 -1.86 -7.40
N GLY A 51 9.37 -2.27 -6.83
CA GLY A 51 10.33 -3.16 -7.49
C GLY A 51 10.09 -4.65 -7.33
N LEU A 52 9.05 -5.05 -6.58
CA LEU A 52 8.78 -6.49 -6.39
C LEU A 52 8.38 -7.18 -7.69
N ARG A 53 8.98 -8.33 -7.92
CA ARG A 53 8.71 -9.15 -9.13
C ARG A 53 7.87 -10.36 -8.75
N ILE A 54 6.58 -10.12 -8.56
CA ILE A 54 5.64 -11.15 -8.08
C ILE A 54 4.59 -11.55 -9.12
N PHE A 55 4.70 -11.08 -10.34
CA PHE A 55 3.87 -11.57 -11.45
C PHE A 55 4.57 -12.74 -12.12
N GLU A 56 3.79 -13.73 -12.51
CA GLU A 56 4.32 -14.94 -13.12
C GLU A 56 4.87 -14.68 -14.52
N ASP A 57 6.00 -15.34 -14.80
CA ASP A 57 6.58 -15.39 -16.14
C ASP A 57 6.01 -16.59 -16.92
N GLU A 58 6.59 -16.87 -18.08
CA GLU A 58 6.17 -17.97 -18.97
C GLU A 58 6.29 -19.34 -18.31
N ASP A 59 7.19 -19.48 -17.34
CA ASP A 59 7.42 -20.72 -16.61
C ASP A 59 6.58 -20.82 -15.32
N GLY A 60 5.69 -19.86 -15.08
CA GLY A 60 4.87 -19.82 -13.89
C GLY A 60 5.62 -19.38 -12.63
N LYS A 61 6.81 -18.78 -12.76
CA LYS A 61 7.61 -18.30 -11.64
C LYS A 61 7.39 -16.82 -11.43
N MET A 62 7.39 -16.39 -10.17
CA MET A 62 7.33 -14.98 -9.81
C MET A 62 8.60 -14.27 -10.25
N ASN A 63 8.55 -13.59 -11.37
CA ASN A 63 9.73 -13.00 -11.99
C ASN A 63 9.45 -11.64 -12.65
N ARG A 64 8.21 -11.34 -12.98
CA ARG A 64 7.85 -10.08 -13.64
C ARG A 64 7.44 -9.04 -12.65
N GLY A 65 7.90 -7.80 -12.85
CA GLY A 65 7.53 -6.66 -12.05
C GLY A 65 6.33 -5.91 -12.60
N LEU A 66 5.91 -4.91 -11.86
CA LEU A 66 4.77 -4.07 -12.20
C LEU A 66 4.92 -3.42 -13.57
N GLU A 67 6.11 -2.90 -13.86
CA GLU A 67 6.42 -2.25 -15.15
C GLU A 67 6.26 -3.20 -16.34
N THR A 68 6.76 -4.43 -16.18
CA THR A 68 6.71 -5.44 -17.26
C THR A 68 5.28 -5.79 -17.65
N VAL A 69 4.38 -5.87 -16.68
CA VAL A 69 2.98 -6.23 -16.95
C VAL A 69 2.08 -5.03 -17.16
N GLY A 70 2.63 -3.81 -17.10
CA GLY A 70 1.83 -2.60 -17.24
C GLY A 70 0.85 -2.41 -16.09
N GLY A 71 1.24 -2.82 -14.90
CA GLY A 71 0.36 -2.82 -13.74
C GLY A 71 0.19 -1.45 -13.11
N GLU A 72 -0.81 -1.37 -12.25
CA GLU A 72 -1.18 -0.16 -11.52
C GLU A 72 -1.14 -0.42 -10.02
N ILE A 73 -1.09 0.63 -9.22
CA ILE A 73 -1.10 0.52 -7.76
C ILE A 73 -2.30 1.26 -7.19
N LEU A 74 -3.02 0.59 -6.29
CA LEU A 74 -4.05 1.20 -5.47
C LEU A 74 -3.57 1.16 -4.01
N VAL A 75 -3.34 2.34 -3.42
CA VAL A 75 -2.89 2.46 -2.04
C VAL A 75 -4.05 2.88 -1.16
N VAL A 76 -4.27 2.14 -0.09
CA VAL A 76 -5.31 2.43 0.89
C VAL A 76 -4.66 2.60 2.25
N SER A 77 -4.94 3.71 2.92
CA SER A 77 -4.50 3.92 4.30
C SER A 77 -5.28 2.99 5.22
N GLN A 78 -4.55 2.22 6.05
CA GLN A 78 -5.15 1.21 6.92
C GLN A 78 -4.45 1.22 8.27
N PHE A 79 -4.89 2.08 9.18
CA PHE A 79 -4.28 2.21 10.51
C PHE A 79 -4.41 0.92 11.33
N THR A 80 -5.42 0.12 11.06
CA THR A 80 -5.68 -1.14 11.77
C THR A 80 -4.60 -2.19 11.57
N LEU A 81 -3.66 -1.99 10.64
CA LEU A 81 -2.48 -2.84 10.52
C LEU A 81 -1.61 -2.79 11.79
N TYR A 82 -1.76 -1.74 12.61
CA TYR A 82 -1.12 -1.62 13.91
C TYR A 82 -2.04 -2.01 15.05
N GLY A 83 -3.07 -2.78 14.76
CA GLY A 83 -3.93 -3.36 15.79
C GLY A 83 -3.18 -4.37 16.64
N ASN A 84 -3.43 -4.32 17.95
CA ASN A 84 -2.88 -5.26 18.91
C ASN A 84 -4.02 -5.98 19.60
N CYS A 85 -4.06 -7.29 19.46
CA CYS A 85 -5.11 -8.12 20.07
C CYS A 85 -4.54 -9.19 21.00
N ARG A 86 -3.35 -8.96 21.56
CA ARG A 86 -2.68 -9.92 22.45
C ARG A 86 -3.39 -10.08 23.80
N LYS A 87 -4.05 -9.03 24.28
CA LYS A 87 -4.75 -9.05 25.56
C LYS A 87 -6.25 -8.88 25.36
N GLY A 88 -7.03 -9.77 25.95
CA GLY A 88 -8.48 -9.67 25.95
C GLY A 88 -9.10 -9.88 24.57
N ARG A 89 -10.27 -9.30 24.40
CA ARG A 89 -11.08 -9.48 23.17
C ARG A 89 -11.23 -8.20 22.37
N ARG A 90 -10.68 -7.09 22.87
CA ARG A 90 -10.72 -5.80 22.19
C ARG A 90 -9.35 -5.49 21.63
N PRO A 91 -9.21 -5.33 20.32
CA PRO A 91 -7.97 -4.84 19.77
C PRO A 91 -7.76 -3.39 20.20
N ASP A 92 -6.50 -3.00 20.42
CA ASP A 92 -6.14 -1.60 20.57
C ASP A 92 -5.31 -1.15 19.37
N PHE A 93 -5.31 0.15 19.11
CA PHE A 93 -4.62 0.75 17.98
C PHE A 93 -3.64 1.83 18.43
N LEU A 94 -3.11 1.66 19.66
CA LEU A 94 -2.21 2.64 20.26
C LEU A 94 -0.92 2.84 19.46
N ALA A 95 -0.48 1.82 18.74
CA ALA A 95 0.72 1.90 17.90
C ALA A 95 0.47 2.60 16.56
N ALA A 96 -0.76 2.84 16.17
CA ALA A 96 -1.07 3.57 14.95
C ALA A 96 -0.79 5.06 15.13
N ALA A 97 -0.12 5.65 14.14
CA ALA A 97 0.16 7.09 14.17
C ALA A 97 -1.13 7.90 14.08
N ARG A 98 -1.13 9.06 14.72
CA ARG A 98 -2.23 10.01 14.63
C ARG A 98 -2.24 10.65 13.23
N PRO A 99 -3.40 11.20 12.80
CA PRO A 99 -3.52 11.82 11.47
C PRO A 99 -2.45 12.87 11.16
N GLU A 100 -2.01 13.63 12.15
CA GLU A 100 -0.97 14.67 11.97
C GLU A 100 0.35 14.11 11.47
N VAL A 101 0.66 12.85 11.82
CA VAL A 101 1.86 12.14 11.36
C VAL A 101 1.53 11.28 10.14
N ALA A 102 0.42 10.57 10.20
CA ALA A 102 0.06 9.57 9.19
C ALA A 102 -0.27 10.18 7.82
N ILE A 103 -1.02 11.28 7.78
CA ILE A 103 -1.46 11.87 6.51
C ILE A 103 -0.29 12.35 5.65
N PRO A 104 0.67 13.15 6.18
CA PRO A 104 1.81 13.57 5.36
C PRO A 104 2.66 12.40 4.85
N LEU A 105 2.86 11.37 5.68
CA LEU A 105 3.66 10.21 5.27
C LEU A 105 2.93 9.34 4.26
N TYR A 106 1.62 9.19 4.39
CA TYR A 106 0.79 8.53 3.41
C TYR A 106 0.89 9.22 2.04
N GLU A 107 0.72 10.54 2.03
CA GLU A 107 0.82 11.34 0.81
C GLU A 107 2.21 11.24 0.18
N LYS A 108 3.26 11.24 1.01
CA LYS A 108 4.64 11.05 0.55
C LYS A 108 4.83 9.67 -0.10
N PHE A 109 4.30 8.63 0.53
CA PHE A 109 4.37 7.28 -0.02
C PHE A 109 3.68 7.18 -1.38
N VAL A 110 2.49 7.75 -1.51
CA VAL A 110 1.75 7.77 -2.79
C VAL A 110 2.54 8.52 -3.86
N ALA A 111 3.10 9.68 -3.53
CA ALA A 111 3.92 10.47 -4.46
C ALA A 111 5.14 9.67 -4.94
N LEU A 112 5.81 8.96 -4.03
CA LEU A 112 6.96 8.12 -4.37
C LEU A 112 6.58 6.97 -5.29
N CYS A 113 5.44 6.34 -5.06
CA CYS A 113 4.93 5.30 -5.96
C CYS A 113 4.68 5.83 -7.36
N ARG A 114 4.11 7.02 -7.48
CA ARG A 114 3.87 7.67 -8.77
C ARG A 114 5.15 8.00 -9.51
N GLU A 115 6.16 8.47 -8.81
CA GLU A 115 7.47 8.75 -9.40
C GLU A 115 8.16 7.50 -9.94
N LYS A 116 7.98 6.37 -9.27
CA LYS A 116 8.72 5.14 -9.56
C LYS A 116 8.11 4.26 -10.63
N GLY A 117 6.95 4.55 -11.10
CA GLY A 117 6.38 3.77 -12.19
C GLY A 117 4.88 3.59 -12.20
N ASP A 118 4.21 3.85 -11.11
CA ASP A 118 2.76 3.81 -11.10
C ASP A 118 2.17 5.16 -11.46
N ARG A 119 1.20 5.15 -12.34
CA ARG A 119 0.54 6.36 -12.81
C ARG A 119 -0.83 6.57 -12.19
N LYS A 120 -1.32 5.59 -11.43
CA LYS A 120 -2.65 5.64 -10.83
C LYS A 120 -2.57 5.11 -9.40
N SER A 121 -2.14 5.97 -8.50
CA SER A 121 -2.26 5.70 -7.08
C SER A 121 -3.46 6.43 -6.56
N VAL A 122 -4.31 5.74 -5.84
CA VAL A 122 -5.54 6.32 -5.32
C VAL A 122 -5.74 5.89 -3.88
N VAL A 123 -6.37 6.73 -3.14
CA VAL A 123 -6.63 6.56 -1.71
C VAL A 123 -7.45 5.33 -1.40
#